data_6f28afe77dcd21c65c887c4ad196ff4d
#
_entry.id   6f28afe77dcd21c65c887c4ad196ff4d
#
_cell.length_a   1.000
_cell.length_b   1.000
_cell.length_c   1.000
_cell.angle_alpha   90.00
_cell.angle_beta   90.00
_cell.angle_gamma   90.00
#
_symmetry.space_group_name_H-M   'P 1'
#
loop_
_entity.id
_entity.type
_entity.pdbx_description
1 polymer ?
#
loop_
_entity_poly.entity_id
_entity_poly.type
_entity_poly.pdbx_seq_one_letter_code
_entity_poly.pdbx_strand_id
1 'polypeptide(L)'
;LRVYKLLHDKERYMREGGARDVRNWVLKDWETTDSAAAFGGRASMVGHVERLFSGDHSVQAASLPNEALVRDVQSFLNSNTSTQRVYERAKSAMLAEAPQEFTLLRAVGPQAGTVFSRTGGLPLDKGVPGLFTYDGYHELFNKRLPEFVGRALENDAWVMGRGATSAANATSSGDVRKVLGNVAATLQSDPLLEDVRRQYLAEYAQNWETFLDSIRTVGGSDITGTSLGFDLSVLRQFAAPDSPLTRLARAAARETTLSRPLVVRVQEEKSFLDKATDEVNKQTREIGKNLGIRNEERLEKQIVDNRFAALREVVTGQPDVASASYASASINKPGLEAVSGLVNEFYTLLVVADTALTAGSLPPGGAEVGARLKLEAGKLPAPFREVLTALAASGGDKVALGSTDILRKQAQLQLDRIMALMAMQVSEPCKRGVEGRYPLAAVAQDASIEDFTLVFAVGGAADEFFTKYLAPFVDTGARPWRYKNPNTANAMVGIEGIASGTPPAPVTAGPTLLGELLKLLAQNGPNLDAFYRAQQIRDLFFRDAGGKKLGWKIDLKVLELEPSITDLVI
;
A
#
# COMPACT_ATOMS: atom_id res chain seq x y z
N LEU A 1 -12.09 -27.15 -35.71
CA LEU A 1 -11.92 -27.28 -37.16
C LEU A 1 -10.65 -28.06 -37.53
N ARG A 2 -9.48 -27.75 -36.89
CA ARG A 2 -8.21 -28.49 -37.16
C ARG A 2 -8.37 -29.98 -36.90
N VAL A 3 -8.89 -30.39 -35.75
CA VAL A 3 -9.14 -31.78 -35.40
C VAL A 3 -10.08 -32.44 -36.40
N TYR A 4 -11.18 -31.76 -36.74
CA TYR A 4 -12.14 -32.24 -37.72
C TYR A 4 -11.45 -32.51 -39.07
N LYS A 5 -10.62 -31.59 -39.59
CA LYS A 5 -9.87 -31.76 -40.82
C LYS A 5 -8.81 -32.86 -40.74
N LEU A 6 -8.12 -33.00 -39.57
CA LEU A 6 -7.14 -34.08 -39.34
C LEU A 6 -7.78 -35.47 -39.40
N LEU A 7 -9.02 -35.62 -38.91
CA LEU A 7 -9.76 -36.89 -38.98
C LEU A 7 -10.16 -37.28 -40.43
N HIS A 8 -10.08 -36.34 -41.37
CA HIS A 8 -10.37 -36.57 -42.81
C HIS A 8 -9.13 -36.51 -43.70
N ASP A 9 -7.92 -36.22 -43.14
CA ASP A 9 -6.65 -36.14 -43.86
C ASP A 9 -5.63 -37.07 -43.23
N LYS A 10 -5.53 -38.28 -43.75
CA LYS A 10 -4.66 -39.35 -43.27
C LYS A 10 -3.16 -38.95 -43.29
N GLU A 11 -2.71 -38.28 -44.35
CA GLU A 11 -1.30 -37.92 -44.50
C GLU A 11 -0.86 -36.91 -43.43
N ARG A 12 -1.65 -35.89 -43.19
CA ARG A 12 -1.35 -34.89 -42.17
C ARG A 12 -1.54 -35.42 -40.75
N TYR A 13 -2.53 -36.30 -40.54
CA TYR A 13 -2.70 -36.99 -39.28
C TYR A 13 -1.43 -37.72 -38.83
N MET A 14 -0.75 -38.39 -39.78
CA MET A 14 0.46 -39.16 -39.49
C MET A 14 1.71 -38.29 -39.38
N ARG A 15 1.83 -37.19 -40.15
CA ARG A 15 3.05 -36.38 -40.20
C ARG A 15 3.22 -35.41 -39.04
N GLU A 16 2.20 -34.80 -38.55
CA GLU A 16 2.29 -33.62 -37.70
C GLU A 16 1.87 -33.87 -36.22
N GLY A 17 1.96 -35.11 -35.76
CA GLY A 17 1.50 -35.47 -34.44
C GLY A 17 -0.02 -35.31 -34.29
N GLY A 18 -0.76 -35.49 -35.39
CA GLY A 18 -2.22 -35.39 -35.42
C GLY A 18 -2.90 -36.32 -34.41
N ALA A 19 -2.34 -37.51 -34.20
CA ALA A 19 -2.82 -38.42 -33.15
C ALA A 19 -2.79 -37.77 -31.76
N ARG A 20 -1.72 -37.07 -31.42
CA ARG A 20 -1.59 -36.35 -30.14
C ARG A 20 -2.59 -35.20 -30.04
N ASP A 21 -2.76 -34.46 -31.11
CA ASP A 21 -3.67 -33.31 -31.12
C ASP A 21 -5.12 -33.76 -30.99
N VAL A 22 -5.52 -34.84 -31.70
CA VAL A 22 -6.86 -35.42 -31.58
C VAL A 22 -7.09 -36.02 -30.19
N ARG A 23 -6.12 -36.78 -29.69
CA ARG A 23 -6.16 -37.30 -28.31
C ARG A 23 -6.39 -36.23 -27.28
N ASN A 24 -5.56 -35.17 -27.32
CA ASN A 24 -5.66 -34.07 -26.34
C ASN A 24 -7.02 -33.36 -26.42
N TRP A 25 -7.57 -33.20 -27.62
CA TRP A 25 -8.88 -32.63 -27.82
C TRP A 25 -9.97 -33.52 -27.23
N VAL A 26 -9.92 -34.83 -27.48
CA VAL A 26 -10.90 -35.80 -26.94
C VAL A 26 -10.87 -35.83 -25.41
N LEU A 27 -9.67 -35.81 -24.80
CA LEU A 27 -9.51 -35.78 -23.35
C LEU A 27 -10.07 -34.48 -22.76
N LYS A 28 -9.83 -33.35 -23.42
CA LYS A 28 -10.32 -32.04 -22.98
C LYS A 28 -11.85 -31.91 -23.13
N ASP A 29 -12.40 -32.40 -24.25
CA ASP A 29 -13.85 -32.41 -24.48
C ASP A 29 -14.54 -33.27 -23.44
N TRP A 30 -13.93 -34.40 -23.09
CA TRP A 30 -14.43 -35.25 -22.00
C TRP A 30 -14.41 -34.58 -20.64
N GLU A 31 -13.37 -33.76 -20.35
CA GLU A 31 -13.30 -32.99 -19.09
C GLU A 31 -14.45 -32.01 -18.97
N THR A 32 -14.92 -31.47 -20.08
CA THR A 32 -16.03 -30.50 -20.12
C THR A 32 -17.40 -31.15 -20.18
N THR A 33 -17.48 -32.43 -20.62
CA THR A 33 -18.73 -33.16 -20.72
C THR A 33 -18.91 -34.03 -19.47
N ASP A 34 -19.85 -33.65 -18.62
CA ASP A 34 -20.11 -34.29 -17.32
C ASP A 34 -20.75 -35.69 -17.48
N SER A 35 -20.04 -36.64 -18.11
CA SER A 35 -20.44 -38.01 -18.29
C SER A 35 -19.68 -38.95 -17.36
N ALA A 36 -19.67 -38.65 -16.06
CA ALA A 36 -18.99 -39.42 -15.01
C ALA A 36 -19.50 -40.88 -14.83
N ALA A 37 -20.55 -41.25 -15.55
CA ALA A 37 -21.27 -42.51 -15.32
C ALA A 37 -20.96 -43.63 -16.32
N ALA A 38 -20.13 -43.41 -17.34
CA ALA A 38 -19.90 -44.42 -18.39
C ALA A 38 -18.59 -45.20 -18.20
N PHE A 39 -18.66 -46.51 -18.17
CA PHE A 39 -17.58 -47.47 -18.42
C PHE A 39 -16.34 -47.45 -17.48
N GLY A 40 -16.53 -47.80 -16.23
CA GLY A 40 -15.40 -48.15 -15.36
C GLY A 40 -14.62 -46.97 -14.77
N GLY A 41 -15.14 -45.75 -14.90
CA GLY A 41 -14.56 -44.53 -14.31
C GLY A 41 -13.61 -43.78 -15.22
N ARG A 42 -13.34 -42.51 -14.87
CA ARG A 42 -12.54 -41.54 -15.65
C ARG A 42 -11.13 -42.05 -15.99
N ALA A 43 -10.45 -42.68 -15.02
CA ALA A 43 -9.10 -43.21 -15.22
C ALA A 43 -9.01 -44.32 -16.26
N SER A 44 -10.02 -45.22 -16.30
CA SER A 44 -10.09 -46.29 -17.28
C SER A 44 -10.27 -45.74 -18.70
N MET A 45 -11.12 -44.73 -18.86
CA MET A 45 -11.37 -44.12 -20.15
C MET A 45 -10.18 -43.31 -20.67
N VAL A 46 -9.49 -42.59 -19.80
CA VAL A 46 -8.21 -41.91 -20.17
C VAL A 46 -7.23 -42.97 -20.70
N GLY A 47 -7.05 -44.09 -20.03
CA GLY A 47 -6.19 -45.17 -20.49
C GLY A 47 -6.65 -45.83 -21.80
N HIS A 48 -7.95 -45.86 -22.11
CA HIS A 48 -8.45 -46.32 -23.43
C HIS A 48 -8.16 -45.30 -24.52
N VAL A 49 -8.39 -44.01 -24.29
CA VAL A 49 -8.10 -42.94 -25.23
C VAL A 49 -6.58 -42.87 -25.51
N GLU A 50 -5.74 -43.01 -24.50
CA GLU A 50 -4.29 -43.03 -24.68
C GLU A 50 -3.83 -44.20 -25.54
N ARG A 51 -4.38 -45.41 -25.30
CA ARG A 51 -4.07 -46.58 -26.13
C ARG A 51 -4.59 -46.45 -27.55
N LEU A 52 -5.76 -45.88 -27.78
CA LEU A 52 -6.32 -45.64 -29.10
C LEU A 52 -5.43 -44.74 -29.96
N PHE A 53 -4.79 -43.73 -29.35
CA PHE A 53 -3.97 -42.76 -30.06
C PHE A 53 -2.47 -42.99 -29.92
N SER A 54 -2.02 -44.09 -29.29
CA SER A 54 -0.59 -44.42 -29.11
C SER A 54 0.02 -45.26 -30.22
N GLY A 55 -0.78 -45.74 -31.18
CA GLY A 55 -0.29 -46.62 -32.27
C GLY A 55 0.03 -45.91 -33.57
N ASP A 56 0.74 -46.61 -34.49
CA ASP A 56 1.08 -46.15 -35.84
C ASP A 56 -0.11 -46.16 -36.81
N HIS A 57 -1.31 -46.19 -36.32
CA HIS A 57 -2.51 -46.22 -37.15
C HIS A 57 -3.24 -44.88 -37.10
N SER A 58 -3.90 -44.50 -38.22
CA SER A 58 -4.72 -43.31 -38.28
C SER A 58 -6.13 -43.56 -37.85
N VAL A 59 -6.64 -42.77 -36.90
CA VAL A 59 -8.05 -42.66 -36.60
C VAL A 59 -8.70 -41.73 -37.62
N GLN A 60 -9.70 -42.23 -38.37
CA GLN A 60 -10.38 -41.46 -39.39
C GLN A 60 -11.87 -41.35 -39.11
N ALA A 61 -12.50 -40.26 -39.56
CA ALA A 61 -13.95 -40.14 -39.52
C ALA A 61 -14.63 -41.14 -40.47
N ALA A 62 -15.70 -41.77 -40.00
CA ALA A 62 -16.46 -42.71 -40.84
C ALA A 62 -17.32 -42.00 -41.91
N SER A 63 -17.57 -40.73 -41.78
CA SER A 63 -18.37 -39.90 -42.67
C SER A 63 -17.52 -39.05 -43.59
N LEU A 64 -18.04 -38.69 -44.77
CA LEU A 64 -17.40 -37.71 -45.65
C LEU A 64 -17.37 -36.30 -44.99
N PRO A 65 -16.37 -35.48 -45.31
CA PRO A 65 -16.28 -34.11 -44.75
C PRO A 65 -17.48 -33.27 -45.17
N ASN A 66 -18.08 -32.56 -44.17
CA ASN A 66 -19.14 -31.61 -44.43
C ASN A 66 -18.49 -30.26 -44.82
N GLU A 67 -18.40 -30.01 -46.13
CA GLU A 67 -17.76 -28.78 -46.67
C GLU A 67 -18.57 -27.50 -46.33
N ALA A 68 -19.88 -27.59 -46.16
CA ALA A 68 -20.69 -26.44 -45.75
C ALA A 68 -20.32 -26.02 -44.33
N LEU A 69 -20.30 -26.99 -43.40
CA LEU A 69 -19.86 -26.74 -41.99
C LEU A 69 -18.43 -26.17 -41.96
N VAL A 70 -17.52 -26.72 -42.77
CA VAL A 70 -16.13 -26.23 -42.85
C VAL A 70 -16.10 -24.76 -43.27
N ARG A 71 -16.87 -24.37 -44.31
CA ARG A 71 -16.97 -22.98 -44.78
C ARG A 71 -17.57 -22.03 -43.77
N ASP A 72 -18.65 -22.43 -43.09
CA ASP A 72 -19.30 -21.63 -42.06
C ASP A 72 -18.36 -21.35 -40.87
N VAL A 73 -17.64 -22.40 -40.40
CA VAL A 73 -16.66 -22.27 -39.34
C VAL A 73 -15.45 -21.43 -39.79
N GLN A 74 -15.01 -21.57 -41.02
CA GLN A 74 -13.92 -20.72 -41.57
C GLN A 74 -14.34 -19.26 -41.64
N SER A 75 -15.58 -18.95 -42.02
CA SER A 75 -16.11 -17.61 -42.02
C SER A 75 -16.17 -17.02 -40.61
N PHE A 76 -16.65 -17.78 -39.63
CA PHE A 76 -16.67 -17.40 -38.23
C PHE A 76 -15.25 -17.16 -37.67
N LEU A 77 -14.30 -18.02 -37.99
CA LEU A 77 -12.91 -17.86 -37.56
C LEU A 77 -12.21 -16.66 -38.22
N ASN A 78 -12.60 -16.27 -39.42
CA ASN A 78 -12.09 -15.06 -40.09
C ASN A 78 -12.56 -13.76 -39.43
N SER A 79 -13.69 -13.77 -38.77
CA SER A 79 -14.21 -12.59 -38.04
C SER A 79 -13.47 -12.31 -36.72
N ASN A 80 -12.73 -13.30 -36.20
CA ASN A 80 -11.97 -13.16 -34.96
C ASN A 80 -10.47 -12.93 -35.25
N THR A 81 -9.83 -12.00 -34.54
CA THR A 81 -8.43 -11.65 -34.73
C THR A 81 -7.51 -12.88 -34.61
N SER A 82 -6.76 -13.16 -35.65
CA SER A 82 -5.81 -14.28 -35.69
C SER A 82 -4.70 -14.15 -34.65
N THR A 83 -4.30 -12.90 -34.35
CA THR A 83 -3.23 -12.55 -33.40
C THR A 83 -3.45 -13.13 -32.02
N GLN A 84 -4.64 -12.95 -31.44
CA GLN A 84 -4.92 -13.43 -30.08
C GLN A 84 -4.91 -14.96 -30.00
N ARG A 85 -5.44 -15.64 -31.01
CA ARG A 85 -5.41 -17.12 -31.02
C ARG A 85 -4.00 -17.68 -31.12
N VAL A 86 -3.16 -17.06 -31.95
CA VAL A 86 -1.75 -17.45 -32.07
C VAL A 86 -1.02 -17.19 -30.77
N TYR A 87 -1.27 -16.04 -30.15
CA TYR A 87 -0.70 -15.68 -28.86
C TYR A 87 -1.06 -16.68 -27.76
N GLU A 88 -2.34 -16.94 -27.53
CA GLU A 88 -2.79 -17.86 -26.48
C GLU A 88 -2.26 -19.29 -26.66
N ARG A 89 -2.16 -19.75 -27.93
CA ARG A 89 -1.57 -21.05 -28.25
C ARG A 89 -0.07 -21.07 -27.94
N ALA A 90 0.66 -20.06 -28.36
CA ALA A 90 2.09 -19.92 -28.08
C ALA A 90 2.35 -19.84 -26.57
N LYS A 91 1.58 -19.00 -25.87
CA LYS A 91 1.64 -18.85 -24.41
C LYS A 91 1.40 -20.19 -23.68
N SER A 92 0.33 -20.89 -24.03
CA SER A 92 0.00 -22.19 -23.39
C SER A 92 1.10 -23.24 -23.60
N ALA A 93 1.71 -23.28 -24.79
CA ALA A 93 2.79 -24.21 -25.08
C ALA A 93 4.08 -23.84 -24.33
N MET A 94 4.39 -22.55 -24.21
CA MET A 94 5.62 -22.08 -23.56
C MET A 94 5.52 -22.07 -22.03
N LEU A 95 4.33 -21.96 -21.45
CA LEU A 95 4.12 -22.01 -19.99
C LEU A 95 4.63 -23.32 -19.37
N ALA A 96 4.52 -24.45 -20.10
CA ALA A 96 5.00 -25.75 -19.62
C ALA A 96 6.53 -25.84 -19.52
N GLU A 97 7.26 -25.02 -20.31
CA GLU A 97 8.72 -24.98 -20.37
C GLU A 97 9.30 -23.71 -19.72
N ALA A 98 8.43 -22.89 -19.12
CA ALA A 98 8.82 -21.60 -18.56
C ALA A 98 9.82 -21.76 -17.40
N PRO A 99 10.76 -20.81 -17.25
CA PRO A 99 11.64 -20.76 -16.08
C PRO A 99 10.83 -20.63 -14.79
N GLN A 100 11.54 -20.71 -13.67
CA GLN A 100 10.90 -20.56 -12.36
C GLN A 100 10.29 -19.16 -12.19
N GLU A 101 9.15 -19.13 -11.49
CA GLU A 101 8.43 -17.92 -11.10
C GLU A 101 9.35 -16.92 -10.39
N PHE A 102 9.17 -15.62 -10.66
CA PHE A 102 9.77 -14.57 -9.86
C PHE A 102 8.93 -14.34 -8.62
N THR A 103 9.51 -14.49 -7.44
CA THR A 103 8.80 -14.37 -6.16
C THR A 103 9.52 -13.44 -5.20
N LEU A 104 8.82 -12.92 -4.19
CA LEU A 104 9.45 -12.12 -3.13
C LEU A 104 10.53 -12.90 -2.39
N LEU A 105 10.30 -14.19 -2.14
CA LEU A 105 11.29 -15.03 -1.49
C LEU A 105 12.58 -15.18 -2.32
N ARG A 106 12.47 -15.25 -3.63
CA ARG A 106 13.66 -15.31 -4.51
C ARG A 106 14.38 -13.97 -4.63
N ALA A 107 13.64 -12.88 -4.69
CA ALA A 107 14.21 -11.53 -4.84
C ALA A 107 14.92 -11.03 -3.58
N VAL A 108 14.34 -11.31 -2.42
CA VAL A 108 14.75 -10.73 -1.13
C VAL A 108 15.45 -11.77 -0.22
N GLY A 109 15.05 -13.02 -0.35
CA GLY A 109 15.51 -14.11 0.53
C GLY A 109 14.47 -14.48 1.61
N PRO A 110 14.82 -15.40 2.52
CA PRO A 110 13.89 -15.94 3.52
C PRO A 110 13.33 -14.89 4.49
N GLN A 111 14.02 -13.77 4.68
CA GLN A 111 13.53 -12.66 5.50
C GLN A 111 12.39 -11.86 4.85
N ALA A 112 12.02 -12.15 3.60
CA ALA A 112 10.92 -11.44 2.94
C ALA A 112 9.62 -11.45 3.78
N GLY A 113 9.30 -12.58 4.43
CA GLY A 113 8.11 -12.72 5.26
C GLY A 113 8.12 -11.93 6.57
N THR A 114 9.27 -11.43 7.00
CA THR A 114 9.37 -10.59 8.21
C THR A 114 9.13 -9.11 7.92
N VAL A 115 9.20 -8.69 6.66
CA VAL A 115 9.08 -7.27 6.27
C VAL A 115 7.98 -7.01 5.25
N PHE A 116 7.67 -8.00 4.39
CA PHE A 116 6.67 -7.86 3.34
C PHE A 116 5.48 -8.78 3.55
N SER A 117 4.32 -8.28 3.15
CA SER A 117 3.08 -9.02 2.97
C SER A 117 2.51 -8.71 1.59
N ARG A 118 1.45 -9.40 1.19
CA ARG A 118 0.75 -9.12 -0.06
C ARG A 118 -0.72 -8.87 0.19
N THR A 119 -1.29 -7.97 -0.61
CA THR A 119 -2.72 -7.63 -0.56
C THR A 119 -3.57 -8.90 -0.70
N GLY A 120 -4.63 -8.99 0.10
CA GLY A 120 -5.53 -10.15 0.07
C GLY A 120 -4.96 -11.45 0.64
N GLY A 121 -3.84 -11.40 1.39
CA GLY A 121 -3.22 -12.59 1.96
C GLY A 121 -2.56 -13.51 0.93
N LEU A 122 -2.22 -13.00 -0.24
CA LEU A 122 -1.52 -13.78 -1.27
C LEU A 122 -0.18 -14.31 -0.73
N PRO A 123 0.18 -15.55 -1.02
CA PRO A 123 1.42 -16.14 -0.53
C PRO A 123 2.66 -15.48 -1.18
N LEU A 124 3.77 -15.44 -0.44
CA LEU A 124 5.02 -14.81 -0.88
C LEU A 124 5.82 -15.66 -1.85
N ASP A 125 5.52 -16.94 -1.95
CA ASP A 125 6.08 -17.91 -2.88
C ASP A 125 5.40 -17.90 -4.25
N LYS A 126 4.33 -17.11 -4.41
CA LYS A 126 3.67 -16.83 -5.69
C LYS A 126 4.02 -15.44 -6.17
N GLY A 127 4.23 -15.29 -7.47
CA GLY A 127 4.63 -14.01 -8.03
C GLY A 127 4.36 -13.86 -9.51
N VAL A 128 5.35 -13.43 -10.27
CA VAL A 128 5.25 -13.30 -11.72
C VAL A 128 5.60 -14.65 -12.37
N PRO A 129 4.71 -15.21 -13.22
CA PRO A 129 4.99 -16.48 -13.90
C PRO A 129 6.31 -16.43 -14.66
N GLY A 130 7.06 -17.53 -14.68
CA GLY A 130 8.39 -17.60 -15.28
C GLY A 130 8.45 -17.19 -16.74
N LEU A 131 7.38 -17.37 -17.50
CA LEU A 131 7.29 -16.88 -18.88
C LEU A 131 7.42 -15.36 -18.96
N PHE A 132 6.95 -14.60 -17.95
CA PHE A 132 7.00 -13.14 -17.87
C PHE A 132 8.18 -12.65 -17.01
N THR A 133 9.29 -13.37 -17.02
CA THR A 133 10.58 -12.94 -16.46
C THR A 133 11.54 -12.54 -17.58
N TYR A 134 12.63 -11.87 -17.23
CA TYR A 134 13.68 -11.51 -18.18
C TYR A 134 14.22 -12.74 -18.95
N ASP A 135 14.52 -13.82 -18.25
CA ASP A 135 14.98 -15.05 -18.84
C ASP A 135 13.86 -15.72 -19.67
N GLY A 136 12.61 -15.69 -19.18
CA GLY A 136 11.43 -16.19 -19.91
C GLY A 136 11.21 -15.47 -21.25
N TYR A 137 11.44 -14.16 -21.29
CA TYR A 137 11.38 -13.39 -22.52
C TYR A 137 12.53 -13.74 -23.47
N HIS A 138 13.78 -13.59 -23.01
CA HIS A 138 14.95 -13.70 -23.89
C HIS A 138 15.30 -15.13 -24.27
N GLU A 139 15.21 -16.07 -23.33
CA GLU A 139 15.62 -17.45 -23.57
C GLU A 139 14.52 -18.33 -24.16
N LEU A 140 13.25 -18.01 -23.89
CA LEU A 140 12.16 -18.85 -24.34
C LEU A 140 11.28 -18.15 -25.38
N PHE A 141 10.57 -17.07 -24.99
CA PHE A 141 9.56 -16.44 -25.82
C PHE A 141 10.14 -15.87 -27.11
N ASN A 142 11.14 -15.01 -27.03
CA ASN A 142 11.72 -14.32 -28.19
C ASN A 142 12.42 -15.27 -29.17
N LYS A 143 13.02 -16.35 -28.67
CA LYS A 143 13.67 -17.36 -29.51
C LYS A 143 12.68 -18.25 -30.24
N ARG A 144 11.57 -18.63 -29.57
CA ARG A 144 10.61 -19.60 -30.14
C ARG A 144 9.42 -18.96 -30.86
N LEU A 145 9.16 -17.68 -30.62
CA LEU A 145 8.03 -16.98 -31.23
C LEU A 145 7.99 -17.10 -32.76
N PRO A 146 9.11 -16.92 -33.53
CA PRO A 146 9.09 -17.06 -34.99
C PRO A 146 8.67 -18.46 -35.44
N GLU A 147 9.13 -19.51 -34.74
CA GLU A 147 8.75 -20.89 -35.03
C GLU A 147 7.25 -21.14 -34.81
N PHE A 148 6.69 -20.62 -33.68
CA PHE A 148 5.27 -20.76 -33.42
C PHE A 148 4.41 -19.98 -34.41
N VAL A 149 4.81 -18.76 -34.75
CA VAL A 149 4.09 -17.95 -35.75
C VAL A 149 4.16 -18.63 -37.13
N GLY A 150 5.33 -19.11 -37.54
CA GLY A 150 5.50 -19.86 -38.82
C GLY A 150 4.58 -21.08 -38.87
N ARG A 151 4.59 -21.93 -37.85
CA ARG A 151 3.69 -23.09 -37.75
C ARG A 151 2.22 -22.71 -37.71
N ALA A 152 1.89 -21.59 -37.03
CA ALA A 152 0.53 -21.10 -36.96
C ALA A 152 0.04 -20.64 -38.34
N LEU A 153 0.87 -19.92 -39.08
CA LEU A 153 0.55 -19.46 -40.44
C LEU A 153 0.35 -20.64 -41.40
N GLU A 154 1.21 -21.66 -41.34
CA GLU A 154 1.04 -22.89 -42.14
C GLU A 154 -0.25 -23.64 -41.80
N ASN A 155 -0.52 -23.80 -40.49
CA ASN A 155 -1.73 -24.45 -40.02
C ASN A 155 -2.99 -23.64 -40.34
N ASP A 156 -2.94 -22.32 -40.15
CA ASP A 156 -4.05 -21.47 -40.47
C ASP A 156 -4.31 -21.42 -41.99
N ALA A 157 -3.25 -21.37 -42.81
CA ALA A 157 -3.39 -21.46 -44.26
C ALA A 157 -4.10 -22.75 -44.68
N TRP A 158 -3.73 -23.88 -44.08
CA TRP A 158 -4.38 -25.19 -44.37
C TRP A 158 -5.81 -25.25 -43.80
N VAL A 159 -6.00 -24.86 -42.52
CA VAL A 159 -7.31 -24.88 -41.90
C VAL A 159 -8.30 -23.97 -42.63
N MET A 160 -7.83 -22.81 -43.08
CA MET A 160 -8.64 -21.80 -43.78
C MET A 160 -8.72 -22.03 -45.31
N GLY A 161 -8.07 -23.06 -45.82
CA GLY A 161 -8.09 -23.38 -47.26
C GLY A 161 -7.28 -22.41 -48.16
N ARG A 162 -6.38 -21.60 -47.58
CA ARG A 162 -5.58 -20.59 -48.29
C ARG A 162 -4.26 -21.13 -48.86
N GLY A 163 -3.95 -22.42 -48.73
CA GLY A 163 -2.63 -23.00 -48.89
C GLY A 163 -2.35 -23.79 -50.18
N ALA A 164 -2.98 -23.47 -51.33
CA ALA A 164 -2.73 -24.28 -52.55
C ALA A 164 -1.94 -23.59 -53.67
N THR A 165 -1.54 -22.32 -53.55
CA THR A 165 -0.95 -21.60 -54.70
C THR A 165 0.51 -21.19 -54.59
N SER A 166 1.22 -21.44 -53.48
CA SER A 166 2.62 -20.99 -53.34
C SER A 166 3.66 -22.11 -53.21
N ALA A 167 3.27 -23.37 -53.00
CA ALA A 167 4.21 -24.46 -52.75
C ALA A 167 4.55 -25.31 -54.00
N ALA A 168 3.93 -25.05 -55.16
CA ALA A 168 4.08 -25.87 -56.35
C ALA A 168 5.32 -25.56 -57.22
N ASN A 169 6.12 -24.52 -56.89
CA ASN A 169 7.24 -24.10 -57.75
C ASN A 169 8.66 -24.20 -57.12
N ALA A 170 8.83 -24.92 -56.01
CA ALA A 170 10.15 -25.09 -55.39
C ALA A 170 10.64 -26.55 -55.54
N THR A 171 10.99 -26.94 -56.76
CA THR A 171 11.76 -28.17 -57.03
C THR A 171 13.18 -27.82 -57.41
N SER A 172 14.09 -27.64 -56.45
CA SER A 172 15.49 -28.02 -56.55
C SER A 172 16.21 -27.92 -55.20
N SER A 173 16.91 -28.98 -54.85
CA SER A 173 17.55 -29.24 -53.55
C SER A 173 18.74 -28.33 -53.20
N GLY A 174 19.02 -27.28 -53.97
CA GLY A 174 20.12 -26.32 -53.72
C GLY A 174 19.74 -25.04 -52.96
N ASP A 175 18.47 -24.72 -52.91
CA ASP A 175 17.99 -23.40 -52.41
C ASP A 175 17.37 -23.41 -51.01
N VAL A 176 17.27 -24.55 -50.36
CA VAL A 176 16.59 -24.66 -49.03
C VAL A 176 17.25 -23.77 -47.99
N ARG A 177 18.57 -23.57 -48.07
CA ARG A 177 19.31 -22.70 -47.12
C ARG A 177 19.10 -21.21 -47.40
N LYS A 178 18.95 -20.83 -48.69
CA LYS A 178 18.60 -19.45 -49.08
C LYS A 178 17.13 -19.15 -48.82
N VAL A 179 16.26 -20.13 -49.07
CA VAL A 179 14.82 -20.00 -48.77
C VAL A 179 14.57 -19.88 -47.27
N LEU A 180 15.25 -20.67 -46.44
CA LEU A 180 15.20 -20.54 -44.97
C LEU A 180 15.73 -19.18 -44.46
N GLY A 181 16.81 -18.67 -45.07
CA GLY A 181 17.34 -17.34 -44.77
C GLY A 181 16.39 -16.22 -45.17
N ASN A 182 15.76 -16.31 -46.33
CA ASN A 182 14.78 -15.33 -46.80
C ASN A 182 13.45 -15.45 -46.05
N VAL A 183 12.99 -16.65 -45.70
CA VAL A 183 11.79 -16.87 -44.85
C VAL A 183 12.01 -16.33 -43.44
N ALA A 184 13.20 -16.53 -42.86
CA ALA A 184 13.53 -15.96 -41.56
C ALA A 184 13.56 -14.42 -41.60
N ALA A 185 14.10 -13.82 -42.67
CA ALA A 185 14.10 -12.36 -42.86
C ALA A 185 12.70 -11.80 -43.12
N THR A 186 11.87 -12.54 -43.87
CA THR A 186 10.47 -12.16 -44.15
C THR A 186 9.59 -12.35 -42.92
N LEU A 187 9.83 -13.37 -42.10
CA LEU A 187 9.12 -13.60 -40.85
C LEU A 187 9.46 -12.54 -39.79
N GLN A 188 10.66 -11.96 -39.80
CA GLN A 188 11.01 -10.85 -38.89
C GLN A 188 10.26 -9.56 -39.20
N SER A 189 9.73 -9.41 -40.39
CA SER A 189 8.92 -8.27 -40.84
C SER A 189 7.43 -8.59 -40.89
N ASP A 190 6.99 -9.74 -40.40
CA ASP A 190 5.58 -10.12 -40.41
C ASP A 190 4.81 -9.32 -39.35
N PRO A 191 3.79 -8.56 -39.75
CA PRO A 191 2.95 -7.77 -38.81
C PRO A 191 2.31 -8.63 -37.73
N LEU A 192 2.01 -9.91 -38.05
CA LEU A 192 1.44 -10.82 -37.05
C LEU A 192 2.42 -11.13 -35.92
N LEU A 193 3.70 -11.32 -36.26
CA LEU A 193 4.75 -11.58 -35.27
C LEU A 193 4.92 -10.37 -34.34
N GLU A 194 4.92 -9.18 -34.91
CA GLU A 194 5.02 -7.94 -34.16
C GLU A 194 3.79 -7.70 -33.25
N ASP A 195 2.59 -7.98 -33.74
CA ASP A 195 1.36 -7.87 -32.97
C ASP A 195 1.30 -8.89 -31.81
N VAL A 196 1.73 -10.13 -32.05
CA VAL A 196 1.81 -11.15 -30.99
C VAL A 196 2.84 -10.74 -29.93
N ARG A 197 4.01 -10.20 -30.36
CA ARG A 197 5.02 -9.69 -29.44
C ARG A 197 4.49 -8.51 -28.62
N ARG A 198 3.77 -7.60 -29.25
CA ARG A 198 3.13 -6.45 -28.56
C ARG A 198 2.15 -6.89 -27.49
N GLN A 199 1.32 -7.89 -27.81
CA GLN A 199 0.36 -8.44 -26.84
C GLN A 199 1.06 -9.12 -25.65
N TYR A 200 2.11 -9.90 -25.91
CA TYR A 200 2.93 -10.49 -24.85
C TYR A 200 3.58 -9.42 -23.95
N LEU A 201 4.19 -8.38 -24.54
CA LEU A 201 4.83 -7.31 -23.78
C LEU A 201 3.83 -6.50 -22.96
N ALA A 202 2.62 -6.32 -23.46
CA ALA A 202 1.54 -5.68 -22.69
C ALA A 202 1.15 -6.53 -21.47
N GLU A 203 0.98 -7.84 -21.65
CA GLU A 203 0.69 -8.76 -20.55
C GLU A 203 1.88 -8.89 -19.59
N TYR A 204 3.11 -8.86 -20.09
CA TYR A 204 4.32 -8.79 -19.28
C TYR A 204 4.28 -7.61 -18.31
N ALA A 205 4.05 -6.41 -18.85
CA ALA A 205 3.98 -5.21 -18.05
C ALA A 205 2.83 -5.27 -17.01
N GLN A 206 1.67 -5.79 -17.39
CA GLN A 206 0.52 -5.93 -16.51
C GLN A 206 0.78 -6.91 -15.34
N ASN A 207 1.43 -8.04 -15.60
CA ASN A 207 1.81 -9.00 -14.55
C ASN A 207 2.76 -8.35 -13.53
N TRP A 208 3.74 -7.58 -14.01
CA TRP A 208 4.68 -6.87 -13.14
C TRP A 208 4.03 -5.76 -12.33
N GLU A 209 3.15 -4.96 -12.92
CA GLU A 209 2.37 -3.96 -12.18
C GLU A 209 1.52 -4.60 -11.09
N THR A 210 0.73 -5.61 -11.45
CA THR A 210 -0.12 -6.32 -10.50
C THR A 210 0.69 -6.92 -9.35
N PHE A 211 1.87 -7.46 -9.65
CA PHE A 211 2.76 -8.01 -8.64
C PHE A 211 3.30 -6.91 -7.71
N LEU A 212 3.88 -5.84 -8.25
CA LEU A 212 4.45 -4.74 -7.47
C LEU A 212 3.39 -4.01 -6.65
N ASP A 213 2.22 -3.76 -7.24
CA ASP A 213 1.09 -3.12 -6.56
C ASP A 213 0.47 -3.98 -5.44
N SER A 214 0.71 -5.29 -5.45
CA SER A 214 0.23 -6.18 -4.40
C SER A 214 1.10 -6.18 -3.15
N ILE A 215 2.34 -5.67 -3.22
CA ILE A 215 3.30 -5.73 -2.11
C ILE A 215 2.97 -4.68 -1.06
N ARG A 216 2.94 -5.11 0.19
CA ARG A 216 2.72 -4.28 1.38
C ARG A 216 3.79 -4.58 2.41
N THR A 217 3.89 -3.74 3.44
CA THR A 217 4.69 -4.07 4.62
C THR A 217 3.88 -4.88 5.63
N VAL A 218 4.54 -5.75 6.35
CA VAL A 218 3.93 -6.45 7.50
C VAL A 218 3.68 -5.45 8.64
N GLY A 219 4.56 -4.42 8.81
CA GLY A 219 4.35 -3.30 9.72
C GLY A 219 3.30 -2.32 9.18
N GLY A 220 2.60 -1.62 10.06
CA GLY A 220 1.65 -0.56 9.68
C GLY A 220 0.18 -0.96 9.58
N SER A 221 -0.19 -2.23 9.68
CA SER A 221 -1.59 -2.67 9.57
C SER A 221 -2.29 -2.92 10.90
N ASP A 222 -1.58 -3.14 12.00
CA ASP A 222 -2.16 -3.34 13.33
C ASP A 222 -2.16 -2.04 14.15
N ILE A 223 -3.21 -1.26 13.97
CA ILE A 223 -3.43 0.02 14.69
C ILE A 223 -3.90 -0.21 16.13
N THR A 224 -4.15 -1.45 16.55
CA THR A 224 -4.77 -1.77 17.85
C THR A 224 -3.83 -1.68 19.06
N GLY A 225 -2.53 -1.46 18.86
CA GLY A 225 -1.54 -1.35 19.94
C GLY A 225 -0.65 -0.13 19.88
N THR A 226 -0.21 0.36 21.03
CA THR A 226 0.81 1.43 21.16
C THR A 226 2.23 0.91 21.02
N SER A 227 2.43 -0.39 20.87
CA SER A 227 3.75 -1.02 20.77
C SER A 227 4.42 -0.73 19.43
N LEU A 228 5.61 -0.14 19.49
CA LEU A 228 6.46 0.16 18.33
C LEU A 228 7.37 -1.01 17.94
N GLY A 229 7.48 -2.06 18.77
CA GLY A 229 8.47 -3.13 18.60
C GLY A 229 8.44 -3.79 17.22
N PHE A 230 7.26 -3.96 16.65
CA PHE A 230 7.10 -4.56 15.33
C PHE A 230 7.59 -3.62 14.21
N ASP A 231 7.15 -2.36 14.23
CA ASP A 231 7.58 -1.35 13.24
C ASP A 231 9.09 -1.11 13.33
N LEU A 232 9.66 -1.09 14.54
CA LEU A 232 11.09 -1.00 14.76
C LEU A 232 11.85 -2.18 14.16
N SER A 233 11.32 -3.40 14.27
CA SER A 233 11.95 -4.60 13.69
C SER A 233 12.01 -4.52 12.16
N VAL A 234 10.95 -4.05 11.51
CA VAL A 234 10.86 -3.84 10.06
C VAL A 234 11.77 -2.71 9.61
N LEU A 235 11.69 -1.55 10.28
CA LEU A 235 12.52 -0.39 9.97
C LEU A 235 14.01 -0.67 10.13
N ARG A 236 14.39 -1.43 11.14
CA ARG A 236 15.79 -1.88 11.31
C ARG A 236 16.31 -2.65 10.11
N GLN A 237 15.47 -3.54 9.53
CA GLN A 237 15.85 -4.29 8.33
C GLN A 237 15.91 -3.38 7.11
N PHE A 238 15.02 -2.40 6.99
CA PHE A 238 15.04 -1.45 5.88
C PHE A 238 16.16 -0.40 5.97
N ALA A 239 16.62 -0.07 7.16
CA ALA A 239 17.75 0.82 7.40
C ALA A 239 19.12 0.14 7.13
N ALA A 240 19.16 -1.18 6.98
CA ALA A 240 20.40 -1.90 6.72
C ALA A 240 20.95 -1.56 5.31
N PRO A 241 22.29 -1.55 5.12
CA PRO A 241 22.91 -1.22 3.83
C PRO A 241 22.47 -2.13 2.66
N ASP A 242 22.26 -3.43 2.94
CA ASP A 242 21.69 -4.40 1.99
C ASP A 242 20.23 -4.71 2.37
N SER A 243 19.42 -3.66 2.35
CA SER A 243 18.03 -3.76 2.80
C SER A 243 17.18 -4.62 1.86
N PRO A 244 16.14 -5.29 2.40
CA PRO A 244 15.13 -5.98 1.60
C PRO A 244 14.51 -5.11 0.50
N LEU A 245 14.34 -3.81 0.74
CA LEU A 245 13.86 -2.84 -0.26
C LEU A 245 14.85 -2.70 -1.41
N THR A 246 16.14 -2.57 -1.11
CA THR A 246 17.19 -2.44 -2.14
C THR A 246 17.31 -3.70 -2.98
N ARG A 247 17.23 -4.88 -2.36
CA ARG A 247 17.25 -6.17 -3.07
C ARG A 247 16.05 -6.30 -3.99
N LEU A 248 14.86 -6.01 -3.50
CA LEU A 248 13.63 -6.05 -4.30
C LEU A 248 13.71 -5.07 -5.48
N ALA A 249 14.14 -3.82 -5.22
CA ALA A 249 14.28 -2.80 -6.25
C ALA A 249 15.22 -3.23 -7.38
N ARG A 250 16.41 -3.74 -7.03
CA ARG A 250 17.40 -4.23 -8.01
C ARG A 250 16.88 -5.42 -8.80
N ALA A 251 16.25 -6.38 -8.12
CA ALA A 251 15.69 -7.55 -8.78
C ALA A 251 14.56 -7.16 -9.73
N ALA A 252 13.60 -6.35 -9.30
CA ALA A 252 12.50 -5.90 -10.13
C ALA A 252 12.97 -5.02 -11.30
N ALA A 253 13.90 -4.09 -11.09
CA ALA A 253 14.46 -3.26 -12.14
C ALA A 253 15.21 -4.09 -13.21
N ARG A 254 15.90 -5.15 -12.78
CA ARG A 254 16.54 -6.09 -13.72
C ARG A 254 15.51 -6.78 -14.61
N GLU A 255 14.46 -7.30 -14.03
CA GLU A 255 13.43 -8.04 -14.74
C GLU A 255 12.60 -7.12 -15.66
N THR A 256 12.35 -5.89 -15.27
CA THR A 256 11.55 -4.91 -16.03
C THR A 256 12.36 -4.07 -17.02
N THR A 257 13.61 -4.46 -17.33
CA THR A 257 14.47 -3.80 -18.33
C THR A 257 14.82 -4.81 -19.45
N LEU A 258 13.88 -5.00 -20.38
CA LEU A 258 13.98 -6.00 -21.43
C LEU A 258 14.88 -5.61 -22.60
N SER A 259 15.05 -4.31 -22.89
CA SER A 259 15.92 -3.86 -23.99
C SER A 259 17.42 -4.06 -23.70
N ARG A 260 17.78 -4.45 -22.49
CA ARG A 260 19.15 -4.74 -22.09
C ARG A 260 19.63 -6.03 -22.77
N PRO A 261 20.80 -6.04 -23.42
CA PRO A 261 21.33 -7.25 -24.03
C PRO A 261 21.71 -8.28 -22.96
N LEU A 262 21.46 -9.56 -23.25
CA LEU A 262 21.98 -10.69 -22.47
C LEU A 262 23.51 -10.57 -22.35
N VAL A 263 24.00 -10.39 -21.13
CA VAL A 263 25.42 -10.61 -20.84
C VAL A 263 25.58 -12.11 -20.73
N VAL A 264 25.99 -12.73 -21.82
CA VAL A 264 26.41 -14.13 -21.79
C VAL A 264 27.58 -14.22 -20.82
N ARG A 265 27.39 -14.87 -19.67
CA ARG A 265 28.50 -15.31 -18.84
C ARG A 265 29.25 -16.37 -19.64
N VAL A 266 30.30 -15.95 -20.29
CA VAL A 266 31.26 -16.88 -20.90
C VAL A 266 31.95 -17.58 -19.73
N GLN A 267 31.45 -18.76 -19.35
CA GLN A 267 32.30 -19.74 -18.67
C GLN A 267 33.31 -20.19 -19.69
N GLU A 268 34.57 -20.04 -19.35
CA GLU A 268 35.70 -20.39 -20.17
C GLU A 268 35.74 -21.90 -20.43
N GLU A 269 35.17 -22.32 -21.57
CA GLU A 269 35.64 -23.48 -22.33
C GLU A 269 35.51 -23.13 -23.83
N LYS A 270 36.60 -22.62 -24.38
CA LYS A 270 36.69 -22.27 -25.80
C LYS A 270 36.75 -23.54 -26.63
N SER A 271 35.62 -23.98 -27.12
CA SER A 271 35.52 -24.96 -28.23
C SER A 271 35.64 -24.25 -29.58
N PHE A 272 36.25 -24.89 -30.55
CA PHE A 272 36.50 -24.38 -31.92
C PHE A 272 35.23 -23.96 -32.69
N LEU A 273 34.07 -24.34 -32.23
CA LEU A 273 32.75 -23.93 -32.77
C LEU A 273 32.36 -22.49 -32.45
N ASP A 274 32.95 -21.87 -31.42
CA ASP A 274 32.61 -20.50 -30.97
C ASP A 274 33.16 -19.41 -31.91
N LYS A 275 34.24 -19.67 -32.65
CA LYS A 275 34.77 -18.71 -33.63
C LYS A 275 33.83 -18.44 -34.78
N ALA A 276 33.10 -19.48 -35.24
CA ALA A 276 32.11 -19.31 -36.30
C ALA A 276 30.85 -18.58 -35.84
N THR A 277 30.47 -18.74 -34.56
CA THR A 277 29.31 -18.04 -33.93
C THR A 277 29.65 -16.60 -33.61
N ASP A 278 30.88 -16.29 -33.22
CA ASP A 278 31.35 -14.92 -32.98
C ASP A 278 31.43 -14.09 -34.26
N GLU A 279 31.83 -14.71 -35.41
CA GLU A 279 31.83 -14.03 -36.69
C GLU A 279 30.42 -13.72 -37.19
N VAL A 280 29.48 -14.66 -37.01
CA VAL A 280 28.05 -14.46 -37.33
C VAL A 280 27.41 -13.42 -36.40
N ASN A 281 27.74 -13.42 -35.11
CA ASN A 281 27.24 -12.41 -34.14
C ASN A 281 27.86 -11.03 -34.40
N LYS A 282 29.11 -10.95 -34.88
CA LYS A 282 29.73 -9.70 -35.26
C LYS A 282 29.07 -9.10 -36.51
N GLN A 283 28.82 -9.94 -37.55
CA GLN A 283 28.09 -9.53 -38.75
C GLN A 283 26.65 -9.13 -38.43
N THR A 284 25.96 -9.83 -37.53
CA THR A 284 24.58 -9.47 -37.09
C THR A 284 24.58 -8.17 -36.30
N ARG A 285 25.61 -7.89 -35.48
CA ARG A 285 25.78 -6.60 -34.80
C ARG A 285 26.09 -5.44 -35.73
N GLU A 286 26.89 -5.68 -36.78
CA GLU A 286 27.20 -4.66 -37.80
C GLU A 286 26.02 -4.40 -38.74
N ILE A 287 25.24 -5.43 -39.06
CA ILE A 287 24.00 -5.31 -39.85
C ILE A 287 22.94 -4.55 -39.01
N GLY A 288 22.84 -4.81 -37.69
CA GLY A 288 21.96 -4.07 -36.81
C GLY A 288 22.34 -2.60 -36.59
N LYS A 289 23.65 -2.28 -36.67
CA LYS A 289 24.15 -0.88 -36.67
C LYS A 289 23.89 -0.14 -37.97
N ASN A 290 24.01 -0.87 -39.11
CA ASN A 290 23.83 -0.29 -40.45
C ASN A 290 22.37 -0.16 -40.88
N LEU A 291 21.44 -0.90 -40.24
CA LEU A 291 19.99 -0.80 -40.49
C LEU A 291 19.30 0.35 -39.73
N GLY A 292 20.05 1.14 -38.95
CA GLY A 292 19.54 2.39 -38.39
C GLY A 292 18.33 2.26 -37.47
N ILE A 293 18.03 1.06 -36.97
CA ILE A 293 16.98 0.85 -35.97
C ILE A 293 17.45 1.51 -34.66
N ARG A 294 17.00 2.74 -34.45
CA ARG A 294 17.26 3.45 -33.19
C ARG A 294 16.73 2.59 -32.06
N ASN A 295 17.51 2.43 -30.98
CA ASN A 295 17.10 1.73 -29.77
C ASN A 295 15.76 2.26 -29.18
N GLU A 296 15.33 3.42 -29.65
CA GLU A 296 14.08 4.07 -29.26
C GLU A 296 12.82 3.44 -29.90
N GLU A 297 13.00 2.69 -30.99
CA GLU A 297 11.90 2.07 -31.75
C GLU A 297 11.61 0.62 -31.31
N ARG A 298 12.35 0.07 -30.36
CA ARG A 298 12.13 -1.29 -29.88
C ARG A 298 10.86 -1.36 -29.04
N LEU A 299 9.99 -2.32 -29.36
CA LEU A 299 8.74 -2.57 -28.64
C LEU A 299 8.95 -2.80 -27.13
N GLU A 300 10.05 -3.50 -26.77
CA GLU A 300 10.44 -3.74 -25.39
C GLU A 300 10.62 -2.43 -24.62
N LYS A 301 11.31 -1.45 -25.23
CA LYS A 301 11.54 -0.14 -24.63
C LYS A 301 10.24 0.64 -24.51
N GLN A 302 9.40 0.64 -25.56
CA GLN A 302 8.16 1.39 -25.59
C GLN A 302 7.12 0.88 -24.59
N ILE A 303 6.96 -0.44 -24.49
CA ILE A 303 5.87 -1.07 -23.74
C ILE A 303 6.28 -1.39 -22.29
N VAL A 304 7.50 -1.91 -22.08
CA VAL A 304 7.95 -2.36 -20.76
C VAL A 304 8.91 -1.36 -20.13
N ASP A 305 10.06 -1.09 -20.77
CA ASP A 305 11.12 -0.31 -20.11
C ASP A 305 10.70 1.10 -19.74
N ASN A 306 9.96 1.79 -20.61
CA ASN A 306 9.46 3.14 -20.34
C ASN A 306 8.42 3.14 -19.21
N ARG A 307 7.60 2.09 -19.10
CA ARG A 307 6.58 1.96 -18.07
C ARG A 307 7.19 1.81 -16.67
N PHE A 308 8.35 1.14 -16.57
CA PHE A 308 9.10 0.95 -15.34
C PHE A 308 10.33 1.88 -15.22
N ALA A 309 10.37 2.98 -15.97
CA ALA A 309 11.48 3.93 -15.93
C ALA A 309 11.71 4.51 -14.53
N ALA A 310 10.64 4.85 -13.80
CA ALA A 310 10.72 5.35 -12.43
C ALA A 310 11.35 4.32 -11.47
N LEU A 311 11.03 3.01 -11.64
CA LEU A 311 11.64 1.94 -10.84
C LEU A 311 13.15 1.83 -11.11
N ARG A 312 13.55 1.96 -12.36
CA ARG A 312 14.96 1.93 -12.76
C ARG A 312 15.71 3.17 -12.24
N GLU A 313 15.10 4.35 -12.32
CA GLU A 313 15.65 5.59 -11.80
C GLU A 313 15.93 5.52 -10.29
N VAL A 314 15.03 4.92 -9.54
CA VAL A 314 15.19 4.69 -8.09
C VAL A 314 16.43 3.86 -7.78
N VAL A 315 16.80 2.91 -8.64
CA VAL A 315 17.94 1.99 -8.44
C VAL A 315 19.24 2.55 -9.00
N THR A 316 19.20 3.18 -10.18
CA THR A 316 20.39 3.57 -10.94
C THR A 316 20.66 5.08 -10.90
N GLY A 317 19.69 5.88 -10.46
CA GLY A 317 19.74 7.34 -10.56
C GLY A 317 19.45 7.86 -11.98
N GLN A 318 19.14 6.98 -12.94
CA GLN A 318 18.87 7.35 -14.33
C GLN A 318 17.69 6.57 -14.91
N PRO A 319 16.77 7.25 -15.59
CA PRO A 319 15.62 6.58 -16.20
C PRO A 319 15.97 5.84 -17.49
N ASP A 320 17.07 6.21 -18.16
CA ASP A 320 17.42 5.64 -19.47
C ASP A 320 18.30 4.38 -19.37
N VAL A 321 17.98 3.38 -20.21
CA VAL A 321 18.65 2.08 -20.26
C VAL A 321 20.10 2.21 -20.77
N ALA A 322 20.36 3.14 -21.67
CA ALA A 322 21.67 3.31 -22.31
C ALA A 322 22.77 3.77 -21.33
N SER A 323 22.38 4.49 -20.29
CA SER A 323 23.29 5.04 -19.27
C SER A 323 23.28 4.26 -17.96
N ALA A 324 22.39 3.29 -17.80
CA ALA A 324 22.24 2.48 -16.60
C ALA A 324 23.31 1.39 -16.50
N SER A 325 24.50 1.73 -16.00
CA SER A 325 25.48 0.74 -15.55
C SER A 325 25.21 0.41 -14.08
N TYR A 326 24.72 -0.81 -13.82
CA TYR A 326 24.48 -1.29 -12.46
C TYR A 326 25.76 -1.44 -11.61
N ALA A 327 26.92 -1.24 -12.22
CA ALA A 327 28.24 -1.38 -11.61
C ALA A 327 28.93 -0.04 -11.34
N SER A 328 28.46 1.07 -11.94
CA SER A 328 29.08 2.39 -11.79
C SER A 328 28.28 3.26 -10.84
N ALA A 329 28.92 3.76 -9.81
CA ALA A 329 28.37 4.77 -8.93
C ALA A 329 28.06 6.04 -9.76
N SER A 330 26.78 6.28 -10.01
CA SER A 330 26.32 7.48 -10.71
C SER A 330 26.60 8.71 -9.85
N ILE A 331 26.92 9.81 -10.49
CA ILE A 331 27.12 11.13 -9.86
C ILE A 331 25.84 11.61 -9.14
N ASN A 332 24.67 11.13 -9.58
CA ASN A 332 23.40 11.35 -8.90
C ASN A 332 23.11 10.18 -7.96
N LYS A 333 22.92 10.47 -6.66
CA LYS A 333 22.50 9.46 -5.69
C LYS A 333 21.18 8.85 -6.13
N PRO A 334 21.09 7.50 -6.20
CA PRO A 334 19.82 6.84 -6.49
C PRO A 334 18.75 7.26 -5.47
N GLY A 335 17.51 7.41 -5.92
CA GLY A 335 16.42 7.86 -5.06
C GLY A 335 16.21 7.00 -3.81
N LEU A 336 16.49 5.70 -3.91
CA LEU A 336 16.42 4.77 -2.79
C LEU A 336 17.53 5.01 -1.73
N GLU A 337 18.71 5.47 -2.14
CA GLU A 337 19.80 5.80 -1.22
C GLU A 337 19.50 7.07 -0.42
N ALA A 338 18.89 8.08 -1.05
CA ALA A 338 18.44 9.28 -0.36
C ALA A 338 17.35 8.96 0.69
N VAL A 339 16.42 8.07 0.34
CA VAL A 339 15.35 7.65 1.25
C VAL A 339 15.86 6.72 2.35
N SER A 340 16.89 5.89 2.10
CA SER A 340 17.47 5.02 3.14
C SER A 340 18.05 5.82 4.31
N GLY A 341 18.64 6.98 4.05
CA GLY A 341 19.08 7.91 5.08
C GLY A 341 17.94 8.39 5.97
N LEU A 342 16.80 8.76 5.36
CA LEU A 342 15.60 9.18 6.09
C LEU A 342 14.95 8.01 6.87
N VAL A 343 14.97 6.80 6.32
CA VAL A 343 14.49 5.59 7.01
C VAL A 343 15.33 5.33 8.27
N ASN A 344 16.65 5.48 8.18
CA ASN A 344 17.53 5.31 9.32
C ASN A 344 17.33 6.43 10.37
N GLU A 345 17.16 7.67 9.94
CA GLU A 345 16.84 8.80 10.83
C GLU A 345 15.51 8.55 11.57
N PHE A 346 14.48 8.12 10.83
CA PHE A 346 13.18 7.79 11.38
C PHE A 346 13.23 6.59 12.33
N TYR A 347 13.98 5.55 11.99
CA TYR A 347 14.23 4.40 12.88
C TYR A 347 14.84 4.85 14.20
N THR A 348 15.89 5.65 14.15
CA THR A 348 16.58 6.15 15.35
C THR A 348 15.63 6.95 16.24
N LEU A 349 14.82 7.81 15.63
CA LEU A 349 13.81 8.59 16.33
C LEU A 349 12.77 7.71 17.01
N LEU A 350 12.27 6.68 16.31
CA LEU A 350 11.30 5.75 16.89
C LEU A 350 11.89 4.91 18.02
N VAL A 351 13.18 4.53 17.98
CA VAL A 351 13.87 3.85 19.09
C VAL A 351 13.89 4.74 20.33
N VAL A 352 14.20 6.03 20.16
CA VAL A 352 14.19 6.99 21.28
C VAL A 352 12.77 7.17 21.81
N ALA A 353 11.78 7.25 20.90
CA ALA A 353 10.38 7.37 21.28
C ALA A 353 9.88 6.14 22.04
N ASP A 354 10.20 4.93 21.59
CA ASP A 354 9.84 3.66 22.27
C ASP A 354 10.43 3.60 23.67
N THR A 355 11.70 3.98 23.82
CA THR A 355 12.38 4.05 25.12
C THR A 355 11.68 5.04 26.05
N ALA A 356 11.33 6.22 25.55
CA ALA A 356 10.63 7.25 26.34
C ALA A 356 9.24 6.77 26.75
N LEU A 357 8.45 6.23 25.82
CA LEU A 357 7.10 5.71 26.08
C LEU A 357 7.12 4.58 27.11
N THR A 358 8.09 3.65 26.98
CA THR A 358 8.25 2.56 27.94
C THR A 358 8.63 3.06 29.34
N ALA A 359 9.43 4.12 29.42
CA ALA A 359 9.77 4.79 30.67
C ALA A 359 8.64 5.68 31.24
N GLY A 360 7.51 5.78 30.53
CA GLY A 360 6.39 6.65 30.93
C GLY A 360 6.68 8.15 30.77
N SER A 361 7.66 8.51 29.96
CA SER A 361 8.03 9.88 29.63
C SER A 361 7.61 10.25 28.20
N LEU A 362 7.37 11.54 27.97
CA LEU A 362 7.03 12.01 26.61
C LEU A 362 8.26 11.90 25.69
N PRO A 363 8.07 11.34 24.49
CA PRO A 363 9.15 11.28 23.52
C PRO A 363 9.53 12.70 23.05
N PRO A 364 10.80 12.92 22.66
CA PRO A 364 11.22 14.17 22.05
C PRO A 364 10.46 14.41 20.74
N GLY A 365 10.25 15.68 20.38
CA GLY A 365 9.60 16.04 19.12
C GLY A 365 10.32 15.45 17.91
N GLY A 366 9.57 14.91 16.95
CA GLY A 366 10.14 14.24 15.78
C GLY A 366 9.11 13.98 14.67
N ALA A 367 7.93 14.55 14.79
CA ALA A 367 6.89 14.45 13.77
C ALA A 367 7.37 14.89 12.38
N GLU A 368 8.34 15.81 12.31
CA GLU A 368 8.91 16.31 11.06
C GLU A 368 9.64 15.22 10.25
N VAL A 369 10.36 14.31 10.92
CA VAL A 369 11.12 13.26 10.23
C VAL A 369 10.16 12.26 9.57
N GLY A 370 9.09 11.88 10.28
CA GLY A 370 8.04 11.03 9.72
C GLY A 370 7.32 11.70 8.55
N ALA A 371 7.02 13.00 8.66
CA ALA A 371 6.41 13.79 7.58
C ALA A 371 7.34 13.91 6.37
N ARG A 372 8.64 14.17 6.58
CA ARG A 372 9.65 14.18 5.50
C ARG A 372 9.79 12.83 4.84
N LEU A 373 9.85 11.74 5.61
CA LEU A 373 9.89 10.39 5.07
C LEU A 373 8.66 10.10 4.21
N LYS A 374 7.46 10.46 4.68
CA LYS A 374 6.21 10.29 3.94
C LYS A 374 6.19 11.11 2.64
N LEU A 375 6.71 12.34 2.66
CA LEU A 375 6.80 13.19 1.48
C LEU A 375 7.77 12.61 0.43
N GLU A 376 8.97 12.20 0.84
CA GLU A 376 9.96 11.63 -0.07
C GLU A 376 9.54 10.24 -0.57
N ALA A 377 8.96 9.41 0.29
CA ALA A 377 8.39 8.12 -0.10
C ALA A 377 7.26 8.28 -1.14
N GLY A 378 6.47 9.36 -1.05
CA GLY A 378 5.41 9.67 -2.02
C GLY A 378 5.89 9.87 -3.46
N LYS A 379 7.18 10.19 -3.65
CA LYS A 379 7.81 10.37 -4.97
C LYS A 379 8.26 9.03 -5.59
N LEU A 380 8.32 7.97 -4.80
CA LEU A 380 8.78 6.66 -5.27
C LEU A 380 7.68 5.90 -6.01
N PRO A 381 8.03 5.01 -6.94
CA PRO A 381 7.06 4.10 -7.56
C PRO A 381 6.61 3.01 -6.57
N ALA A 382 5.52 2.31 -6.93
CA ALA A 382 5.14 1.09 -6.23
C ALA A 382 6.26 0.03 -6.32
N PRO A 383 6.46 -0.79 -5.27
CA PRO A 383 5.74 -0.84 -3.98
C PRO A 383 6.35 0.06 -2.90
N PHE A 384 7.43 0.80 -3.19
CA PHE A 384 8.22 1.53 -2.18
C PHE A 384 7.42 2.65 -1.54
N ARG A 385 6.60 3.35 -2.33
CA ARG A 385 5.71 4.40 -1.84
C ARG A 385 4.76 3.86 -0.77
N GLU A 386 4.03 2.80 -1.08
CA GLU A 386 3.03 2.21 -0.18
C GLU A 386 3.66 1.68 1.10
N VAL A 387 4.78 0.96 0.96
CA VAL A 387 5.51 0.38 2.10
C VAL A 387 6.02 1.45 3.05
N LEU A 388 6.72 2.46 2.52
CA LEU A 388 7.36 3.48 3.35
C LEU A 388 6.36 4.49 3.92
N THR A 389 5.32 4.85 3.17
CA THR A 389 4.25 5.73 3.69
C THR A 389 3.44 5.05 4.79
N ALA A 390 3.16 3.75 4.65
CA ALA A 390 2.47 2.97 5.69
C ALA A 390 3.29 2.91 6.99
N LEU A 391 4.60 2.65 6.90
CA LEU A 391 5.49 2.61 8.06
C LEU A 391 5.63 3.99 8.73
N ALA A 392 5.79 5.04 7.93
CA ALA A 392 5.88 6.39 8.46
C ALA A 392 4.57 6.83 9.17
N ALA A 393 3.43 6.44 8.63
CA ALA A 393 2.13 6.69 9.25
C ALA A 393 1.97 5.90 10.56
N SER A 394 2.17 4.58 10.51
CA SER A 394 2.02 3.70 11.68
C SER A 394 2.92 4.11 12.84
N GLY A 395 4.21 4.33 12.58
CA GLY A 395 5.15 4.77 13.61
C GLY A 395 4.77 6.11 14.24
N GLY A 396 4.37 7.09 13.42
CA GLY A 396 3.89 8.39 13.88
C GLY A 396 2.61 8.29 14.72
N ASP A 397 1.63 7.52 14.24
CA ASP A 397 0.34 7.34 14.93
C ASP A 397 0.52 6.63 16.29
N LYS A 398 1.36 5.59 16.36
CA LYS A 398 1.65 4.88 17.61
C LYS A 398 2.37 5.76 18.63
N VAL A 399 3.32 6.58 18.20
CA VAL A 399 3.98 7.58 19.08
C VAL A 399 2.97 8.61 19.58
N ALA A 400 2.08 9.10 18.72
CA ALA A 400 1.03 10.04 19.12
C ALA A 400 0.04 9.42 20.11
N LEU A 401 -0.40 8.19 19.89
CA LEU A 401 -1.27 7.44 20.79
C LEU A 401 -0.61 7.18 22.14
N GLY A 402 0.63 6.69 22.15
CA GLY A 402 1.41 6.47 23.37
C GLY A 402 1.64 7.76 24.17
N SER A 403 1.96 8.85 23.46
CA SER A 403 2.10 10.18 24.08
C SER A 403 0.80 10.67 24.69
N THR A 404 -0.33 10.47 23.99
CA THR A 404 -1.66 10.81 24.49
C THR A 404 -2.02 10.03 25.75
N ASP A 405 -1.70 8.74 25.79
CA ASP A 405 -1.95 7.88 26.97
C ASP A 405 -1.14 8.35 28.18
N ILE A 406 0.13 8.71 27.99
CA ILE A 406 0.97 9.29 29.06
C ILE A 406 0.39 10.62 29.56
N LEU A 407 0.03 11.52 28.62
CA LEU A 407 -0.55 12.81 28.97
C LEU A 407 -1.89 12.65 29.73
N ARG A 408 -2.71 11.69 29.31
CA ARG A 408 -3.96 11.37 30.00
C ARG A 408 -3.72 10.85 31.42
N LYS A 409 -2.75 9.95 31.62
CA LYS A 409 -2.36 9.47 32.95
C LYS A 409 -1.86 10.61 33.84
N GLN A 410 -1.01 11.49 33.31
CA GLN A 410 -0.53 12.67 34.03
C GLN A 410 -1.66 13.65 34.35
N ALA A 411 -2.58 13.87 33.41
CA ALA A 411 -3.76 14.71 33.62
C ALA A 411 -4.70 14.10 34.68
N GLN A 412 -4.88 12.79 34.71
CA GLN A 412 -5.67 12.11 35.74
C GLN A 412 -5.05 12.29 37.13
N LEU A 413 -3.73 12.16 37.27
CA LEU A 413 -3.04 12.42 38.53
C LEU A 413 -3.24 13.87 39.02
N GLN A 414 -3.25 14.85 38.09
CA GLN A 414 -3.53 16.24 38.43
C GLN A 414 -4.99 16.43 38.84
N LEU A 415 -5.94 15.82 38.15
CA LEU A 415 -7.36 15.85 38.53
C LEU A 415 -7.57 15.24 39.91
N ASP A 416 -7.01 14.06 40.18
CA ASP A 416 -7.13 13.38 41.48
C ASP A 416 -6.56 14.26 42.60
N ARG A 417 -5.47 14.97 42.36
CA ARG A 417 -4.89 15.93 43.30
C ARG A 417 -5.84 17.12 43.54
N ILE A 418 -6.43 17.68 42.49
CA ILE A 418 -7.41 18.77 42.61
C ILE A 418 -8.62 18.31 43.42
N MET A 419 -9.14 17.11 43.13
CA MET A 419 -10.28 16.54 43.84
C MET A 419 -9.98 16.27 45.32
N ALA A 420 -8.81 15.73 45.63
CA ALA A 420 -8.37 15.53 47.00
C ALA A 420 -8.23 16.85 47.80
N LEU A 421 -7.65 17.87 47.15
CA LEU A 421 -7.54 19.21 47.74
C LEU A 421 -8.92 19.85 47.95
N MET A 422 -9.84 19.68 46.97
CA MET A 422 -11.22 20.16 47.12
C MET A 422 -11.94 19.50 48.32
N ALA A 423 -11.79 18.17 48.45
CA ALA A 423 -12.38 17.44 49.57
C ALA A 423 -11.90 17.99 50.91
N MET A 424 -10.58 18.20 51.04
CA MET A 424 -9.96 18.63 52.28
C MET A 424 -10.20 20.13 52.59
N GLN A 425 -10.05 20.99 51.59
CA GLN A 425 -10.06 22.44 51.78
C GLN A 425 -11.46 23.06 51.73
N VAL A 426 -12.39 22.48 50.96
CA VAL A 426 -13.74 23.02 50.74
C VAL A 426 -14.81 22.11 51.33
N SER A 427 -14.82 20.81 50.95
CA SER A 427 -15.93 19.93 51.32
C SER A 427 -15.97 19.64 52.83
N GLU A 428 -14.85 19.38 53.47
CA GLU A 428 -14.81 19.11 54.91
C GLU A 428 -15.17 20.30 55.77
N PRO A 429 -14.68 21.54 55.56
CA PRO A 429 -15.16 22.73 56.26
C PRO A 429 -16.64 23.01 56.02
N CYS A 430 -17.11 22.84 54.75
CA CYS A 430 -18.52 23.02 54.42
C CYS A 430 -19.42 22.03 55.17
N LYS A 431 -19.09 20.75 55.19
CA LYS A 431 -19.86 19.71 55.90
C LYS A 431 -19.90 19.94 57.39
N ARG A 432 -18.80 20.35 58.01
CA ARG A 432 -18.74 20.59 59.45
C ARG A 432 -19.49 21.83 59.88
N GLY A 433 -19.36 22.94 59.11
CA GLY A 433 -19.82 24.26 59.57
C GLY A 433 -21.17 24.71 59.03
N VAL A 434 -21.49 24.33 57.75
CA VAL A 434 -22.63 24.97 57.06
C VAL A 434 -23.62 24.01 56.42
N GLU A 435 -23.19 22.81 56.04
CA GLU A 435 -24.08 21.83 55.39
C GLU A 435 -25.18 21.38 56.37
N GLY A 436 -26.41 21.32 55.86
CA GLY A 436 -27.59 20.95 56.70
C GLY A 436 -28.00 21.95 57.77
N ARG A 437 -27.46 23.18 57.78
CA ARG A 437 -27.80 24.25 58.68
C ARG A 437 -28.43 25.44 57.95
N TYR A 438 -29.22 26.25 58.69
CA TYR A 438 -29.77 27.51 58.16
C TYR A 438 -28.60 28.50 57.89
N PRO A 439 -28.56 29.26 56.79
CA PRO A 439 -29.65 29.45 55.81
C PRO A 439 -29.62 28.44 54.65
N LEU A 440 -28.70 27.47 54.59
CA LEU A 440 -28.57 26.54 53.45
C LEU A 440 -29.58 25.38 53.51
N ALA A 441 -30.15 25.12 54.71
CA ALA A 441 -31.20 24.14 54.87
C ALA A 441 -32.34 24.79 55.73
N ALA A 442 -33.59 24.36 55.52
CA ALA A 442 -34.75 24.83 56.29
C ALA A 442 -34.84 24.08 57.62
N VAL A 443 -33.88 24.29 58.51
CA VAL A 443 -33.77 23.66 59.82
C VAL A 443 -33.62 24.74 60.90
N ALA A 444 -33.89 24.40 62.18
CA ALA A 444 -33.76 25.30 63.27
C ALA A 444 -32.34 25.58 63.78
N GLN A 445 -31.35 24.79 63.24
CA GLN A 445 -29.96 24.94 63.64
C GLN A 445 -29.24 25.89 62.64
N ASP A 446 -28.71 26.97 63.14
CA ASP A 446 -27.99 27.97 62.38
C ASP A 446 -26.52 27.55 62.14
N ALA A 447 -25.95 27.91 60.97
CA ALA A 447 -24.50 27.92 60.79
C ALA A 447 -23.91 29.06 61.65
N SER A 448 -22.75 28.81 62.29
CA SER A 448 -22.04 29.90 62.99
C SER A 448 -21.54 30.94 61.96
N ILE A 449 -21.46 32.19 62.38
CA ILE A 449 -20.97 33.30 61.57
C ILE A 449 -19.51 33.01 61.15
N GLU A 450 -18.73 32.44 62.04
CA GLU A 450 -17.33 32.08 61.81
C GLU A 450 -17.22 31.00 60.73
N ASP A 451 -17.99 29.92 60.82
CA ASP A 451 -18.00 28.84 59.85
C ASP A 451 -18.49 29.30 58.46
N PHE A 452 -19.58 30.13 58.47
CA PHE A 452 -20.12 30.69 57.24
C PHE A 452 -19.10 31.63 56.55
N THR A 453 -18.41 32.45 57.34
CA THR A 453 -17.34 33.35 56.88
C THR A 453 -16.13 32.52 56.34
N LEU A 454 -15.74 31.50 57.07
CA LEU A 454 -14.62 30.62 56.67
C LEU A 454 -14.85 29.96 55.29
N VAL A 455 -16.10 29.63 54.98
CA VAL A 455 -16.43 28.97 53.70
C VAL A 455 -16.65 29.98 52.56
N PHE A 456 -17.42 31.05 52.78
CA PHE A 456 -17.97 31.90 51.71
C PHE A 456 -17.34 33.28 51.55
N ALA A 457 -16.62 33.80 52.52
CA ALA A 457 -16.01 35.13 52.42
C ALA A 457 -14.92 35.21 51.31
N VAL A 458 -14.52 36.41 50.97
CA VAL A 458 -13.35 36.66 50.11
C VAL A 458 -12.10 36.11 50.82
N GLY A 459 -11.38 35.21 50.17
CA GLY A 459 -10.27 34.45 50.77
C GLY A 459 -10.72 33.31 51.67
N GLY A 460 -12.03 33.01 51.74
CA GLY A 460 -12.53 31.78 52.37
C GLY A 460 -12.30 30.53 51.52
N ALA A 461 -12.63 29.38 52.10
CA ALA A 461 -12.29 28.08 51.53
C ALA A 461 -12.72 27.89 50.06
N ALA A 462 -13.96 28.30 49.71
CA ALA A 462 -14.47 28.18 48.36
C ALA A 462 -13.78 29.15 47.37
N ASP A 463 -13.56 30.40 47.81
CA ASP A 463 -12.94 31.44 46.99
C ASP A 463 -11.46 31.18 46.76
N GLU A 464 -10.71 30.83 47.80
CA GLU A 464 -9.30 30.51 47.70
C GLU A 464 -9.06 29.29 46.81
N PHE A 465 -9.83 28.23 47.02
CA PHE A 465 -9.71 27.02 46.20
C PHE A 465 -10.02 27.30 44.71
N PHE A 466 -11.14 28.00 44.44
CA PHE A 466 -11.52 28.34 43.07
C PHE A 466 -10.45 29.18 42.39
N THR A 467 -10.00 30.25 43.02
CA THR A 467 -9.02 31.19 42.47
C THR A 467 -7.69 30.50 42.16
N LYS A 468 -7.23 29.65 43.09
CA LYS A 468 -5.92 29.00 42.99
C LYS A 468 -5.91 27.79 42.05
N TYR A 469 -6.95 26.97 42.05
CA TYR A 469 -6.93 25.67 41.40
C TYR A 469 -7.89 25.53 40.20
N LEU A 470 -8.96 26.35 40.12
CA LEU A 470 -9.98 26.22 39.09
C LEU A 470 -10.04 27.38 38.09
N ALA A 471 -9.85 28.62 38.56
CA ALA A 471 -9.99 29.81 37.75
C ALA A 471 -9.18 29.79 36.42
N PRO A 472 -7.95 29.25 36.33
CA PRO A 472 -7.20 29.16 35.09
C PRO A 472 -7.91 28.31 34.03
N PHE A 473 -8.72 27.32 34.46
CA PHE A 473 -9.38 26.34 33.60
C PHE A 473 -10.86 26.66 33.30
N VAL A 474 -11.45 27.66 33.98
CA VAL A 474 -12.88 27.97 33.90
C VAL A 474 -13.10 29.24 33.07
N ASP A 475 -14.13 29.20 32.23
CA ASP A 475 -14.71 30.36 31.55
C ASP A 475 -15.84 30.93 32.42
N THR A 476 -15.49 31.96 33.21
CA THR A 476 -16.43 32.65 34.10
C THR A 476 -17.32 33.67 33.37
N GLY A 477 -17.02 33.98 32.11
CA GLY A 477 -17.87 34.83 31.26
C GLY A 477 -19.11 34.11 30.73
N ALA A 478 -19.05 32.81 30.64
CA ALA A 478 -20.20 31.99 30.24
C ALA A 478 -21.24 31.87 31.35
N ARG A 479 -22.51 31.67 30.99
CA ARG A 479 -23.62 31.43 31.92
C ARG A 479 -24.42 30.21 31.45
N PRO A 480 -24.40 29.05 32.15
CA PRO A 480 -23.62 28.77 33.38
C PRO A 480 -22.11 28.75 33.15
N TRP A 481 -21.29 28.81 34.20
CA TRP A 481 -19.84 28.63 34.14
C TRP A 481 -19.51 27.28 33.56
N ARG A 482 -18.45 27.24 32.71
CA ARG A 482 -18.00 26.01 32.06
C ARG A 482 -16.48 25.94 32.03
N TYR A 483 -15.96 24.74 31.92
CA TYR A 483 -14.53 24.55 31.64
C TYR A 483 -14.20 25.06 30.26
N LYS A 484 -13.00 25.63 30.08
CA LYS A 484 -12.50 26.12 28.79
C LYS A 484 -12.42 24.98 27.78
N ASN A 485 -12.64 25.28 26.50
CA ASN A 485 -12.57 24.28 25.46
C ASN A 485 -11.12 23.82 25.26
N PRO A 486 -10.82 22.51 25.31
CA PRO A 486 -9.48 21.98 25.09
C PRO A 486 -8.89 22.38 23.75
N ASN A 487 -9.69 22.56 22.71
CA ASN A 487 -9.21 22.94 21.38
C ASN A 487 -8.73 24.40 21.30
N THR A 488 -9.33 25.30 22.03
CA THR A 488 -8.88 26.71 22.15
C THR A 488 -7.63 26.84 23.00
N ALA A 489 -7.46 26.00 24.01
CA ALA A 489 -6.28 25.99 24.86
C ALA A 489 -5.02 25.51 24.07
N ASN A 490 -5.19 24.56 23.16
CA ASN A 490 -4.10 24.09 22.29
C ASN A 490 -3.67 25.16 21.28
N ALA A 491 -4.58 26.02 20.83
CA ALA A 491 -4.26 27.16 19.96
C ALA A 491 -3.52 28.29 20.70
N MET A 492 -3.74 28.45 22.00
CA MET A 492 -3.10 29.51 22.80
C MET A 492 -1.62 29.21 23.13
N VAL A 493 -1.22 27.93 23.23
CA VAL A 493 0.19 27.56 23.46
C VAL A 493 1.09 27.92 22.28
N GLY A 494 0.50 28.07 21.07
CA GLY A 494 1.24 28.54 19.88
C GLY A 494 1.44 30.06 19.81
N ILE A 495 0.86 30.86 20.71
CA ILE A 495 0.86 32.32 20.62
C ILE A 495 2.05 32.97 21.35
N GLU A 496 2.74 32.27 22.25
CA GLU A 496 3.95 32.82 22.90
C GLU A 496 5.15 33.02 21.96
N GLY A 497 5.08 32.57 20.71
CA GLY A 497 6.12 32.72 19.68
C GLY A 497 5.90 33.84 18.64
N ILE A 498 4.80 34.60 18.69
CA ILE A 498 4.50 35.60 17.66
C ILE A 498 5.04 37.00 18.05
N ALA A 499 6.34 37.17 17.92
CA ALA A 499 6.96 38.48 17.77
C ALA A 499 7.39 38.78 16.31
N SER A 500 7.06 37.95 15.32
CA SER A 500 7.36 38.21 13.90
C SER A 500 6.13 37.90 13.03
N GLY A 501 5.62 38.92 12.40
CA GLY A 501 4.40 39.10 11.62
C GLY A 501 4.12 38.16 10.43
N THR A 502 4.33 36.87 10.55
CA THR A 502 3.86 35.86 9.60
C THR A 502 2.72 35.07 10.23
N PRO A 503 1.54 34.94 9.55
CA PRO A 503 0.46 34.11 10.07
C PRO A 503 0.96 32.66 10.15
N PRO A 504 0.85 32.00 11.34
CA PRO A 504 1.23 30.60 11.44
C PRO A 504 0.28 29.77 10.58
N ALA A 505 0.85 28.87 9.78
CA ALA A 505 0.09 27.78 9.20
C ALA A 505 -0.67 27.05 10.33
N PRO A 506 -1.86 26.49 10.07
CA PRO A 506 -2.60 25.73 11.08
C PRO A 506 -1.75 24.51 11.48
N VAL A 507 -0.94 24.70 12.50
CA VAL A 507 -0.26 23.60 13.18
C VAL A 507 -1.38 22.86 13.90
N THR A 508 -1.70 21.67 13.47
CA THR A 508 -2.46 20.73 14.28
C THR A 508 -1.60 20.45 15.50
N ALA A 509 -1.75 21.27 16.53
CA ALA A 509 -1.05 21.11 17.78
C ALA A 509 -1.40 19.73 18.31
N GLY A 510 -0.39 18.88 18.52
CA GLY A 510 -0.56 17.56 19.09
C GLY A 510 -1.23 17.62 20.47
N PRO A 511 -1.60 16.49 21.05
CA PRO A 511 -2.21 16.43 22.37
C PRO A 511 -1.30 17.11 23.41
N THR A 512 -1.88 17.96 24.24
CA THR A 512 -1.16 18.66 25.32
C THR A 512 -1.69 18.22 26.68
N LEU A 513 -0.85 18.31 27.71
CA LEU A 513 -1.26 18.00 29.09
C LEU A 513 -2.47 18.86 29.50
N LEU A 514 -2.44 20.15 29.16
CA LEU A 514 -3.55 21.07 29.42
C LEU A 514 -4.83 20.65 28.72
N GLY A 515 -4.73 20.23 27.43
CA GLY A 515 -5.89 19.77 26.67
C GLY A 515 -6.51 18.50 27.26
N GLU A 516 -5.71 17.54 27.68
CA GLU A 516 -6.19 16.31 28.32
C GLU A 516 -6.76 16.60 29.70
N LEU A 517 -6.13 17.47 30.49
CA LEU A 517 -6.68 17.91 31.80
C LEU A 517 -8.03 18.61 31.65
N LEU A 518 -8.19 19.50 30.67
CA LEU A 518 -9.47 20.17 30.42
C LEU A 518 -10.58 19.20 30.01
N LYS A 519 -10.26 18.18 29.22
CA LYS A 519 -11.21 17.10 28.88
C LYS A 519 -11.68 16.36 30.15
N LEU A 520 -10.75 16.00 31.02
CA LEU A 520 -11.05 15.29 32.26
C LEU A 520 -11.82 16.16 33.23
N LEU A 521 -11.44 17.43 33.37
CA LEU A 521 -12.17 18.40 34.20
C LEU A 521 -13.61 18.60 33.74
N ALA A 522 -13.85 18.65 32.44
CA ALA A 522 -15.20 18.77 31.87
C ALA A 522 -16.08 17.55 32.15
N GLN A 523 -15.49 16.37 32.29
CA GLN A 523 -16.20 15.10 32.53
C GLN A 523 -16.38 14.81 34.03
N ASN A 524 -15.30 14.91 34.78
CA ASN A 524 -15.20 14.41 36.16
C ASN A 524 -14.67 15.47 37.15
N GLY A 525 -14.56 16.72 36.75
CA GLY A 525 -14.03 17.80 37.58
C GLY A 525 -15.04 18.30 38.62
N PRO A 526 -14.59 19.21 39.50
CA PRO A 526 -15.44 19.86 40.47
C PRO A 526 -16.71 20.51 39.86
N ASN A 527 -17.83 20.42 40.57
CA ASN A 527 -19.09 21.02 40.12
C ASN A 527 -18.99 22.55 40.14
N LEU A 528 -18.96 23.18 38.99
CA LEU A 528 -18.85 24.62 38.84
C LEU A 528 -20.09 25.38 39.34
N ASP A 529 -21.29 24.77 39.32
CA ASP A 529 -22.49 25.38 39.84
C ASP A 529 -22.40 25.62 41.35
N ALA A 530 -21.73 24.74 42.09
CA ALA A 530 -21.50 24.91 43.51
C ALA A 530 -20.66 26.16 43.80
N PHE A 531 -19.57 26.34 43.01
CA PHE A 531 -18.71 27.53 43.14
C PHE A 531 -19.40 28.80 42.65
N TYR A 532 -20.22 28.72 41.61
CA TYR A 532 -21.04 29.85 41.17
C TYR A 532 -22.04 30.29 42.24
N ARG A 533 -22.71 29.33 42.89
CA ARG A 533 -23.60 29.63 44.03
C ARG A 533 -22.84 30.17 45.23
N ALA A 534 -21.66 29.65 45.53
CA ALA A 534 -20.80 30.20 46.58
C ALA A 534 -20.41 31.66 46.29
N GLN A 535 -20.12 31.99 45.01
CA GLN A 535 -19.93 33.39 44.62
C GLN A 535 -21.18 34.25 44.84
N GLN A 536 -22.36 33.76 44.46
CA GLN A 536 -23.60 34.50 44.68
C GLN A 536 -23.85 34.74 46.18
N ILE A 537 -23.61 33.74 47.03
CA ILE A 537 -23.69 33.87 48.48
C ILE A 537 -22.71 34.95 48.96
N ARG A 538 -21.47 34.92 48.49
CA ARG A 538 -20.47 35.95 48.81
C ARG A 538 -20.94 37.34 48.41
N ASP A 539 -21.43 37.52 47.20
CA ASP A 539 -21.85 38.80 46.64
C ASP A 539 -23.08 39.35 47.36
N LEU A 540 -23.88 38.48 47.99
CA LEU A 540 -25.05 38.88 48.80
C LEU A 540 -24.70 39.27 50.27
N PHE A 541 -23.85 38.48 50.91
CA PHE A 541 -23.60 38.54 52.32
C PHE A 541 -22.30 39.22 52.76
N PHE A 542 -21.32 39.40 51.82
CA PHE A 542 -20.02 40.01 52.13
C PHE A 542 -19.77 41.23 51.24
N ARG A 543 -20.53 42.31 51.50
CA ARG A 543 -20.50 43.54 50.71
C ARG A 543 -19.57 44.62 51.24
N ASP A 544 -18.85 44.35 52.33
CA ASP A 544 -17.88 45.30 52.89
C ASP A 544 -16.67 45.44 51.87
N ALA A 545 -15.93 46.54 52.00
CA ALA A 545 -14.81 46.85 51.08
C ALA A 545 -13.74 45.75 51.04
N GLY A 546 -13.67 44.88 52.04
CA GLY A 546 -12.75 43.72 52.10
C GLY A 546 -13.40 42.37 51.80
N GLY A 547 -14.74 42.32 51.68
CA GLY A 547 -15.48 41.07 51.44
C GLY A 547 -15.35 40.02 52.54
N LYS A 548 -15.01 40.46 53.79
CA LYS A 548 -14.72 39.59 54.94
C LYS A 548 -15.71 39.67 56.07
N LYS A 549 -16.52 40.74 56.13
CA LYS A 549 -17.51 40.93 57.19
C LYS A 549 -18.90 40.58 56.67
N LEU A 550 -19.57 39.71 57.39
CA LEU A 550 -20.96 39.35 57.12
C LEU A 550 -21.85 40.59 57.29
N GLY A 551 -22.65 40.90 56.28
CA GLY A 551 -23.62 41.99 56.31
C GLY A 551 -24.55 41.89 55.11
N TRP A 552 -25.80 42.29 55.27
CA TRP A 552 -26.78 42.36 54.19
C TRP A 552 -27.47 43.69 54.19
N LYS A 553 -27.97 44.12 53.06
CA LYS A 553 -28.78 45.30 52.89
C LYS A 553 -30.17 44.87 52.42
N ILE A 554 -31.19 45.31 53.13
CA ILE A 554 -32.56 45.11 52.72
C ILE A 554 -33.09 46.45 52.23
N ASP A 555 -33.48 46.51 50.98
CA ASP A 555 -34.20 47.68 50.45
C ASP A 555 -35.70 47.39 50.58
N LEU A 556 -36.31 48.05 51.54
CA LEU A 556 -37.75 47.98 51.75
C LEU A 556 -38.44 48.94 50.78
N LYS A 557 -39.22 48.41 49.86
CA LYS A 557 -40.07 49.20 48.96
C LYS A 557 -41.48 49.13 49.45
N VAL A 558 -41.98 50.25 49.96
CA VAL A 558 -43.39 50.38 50.32
C VAL A 558 -44.16 50.54 49.00
N LEU A 559 -45.03 49.60 48.69
CA LEU A 559 -45.85 49.63 47.50
C LEU A 559 -47.12 50.47 47.62
N GLU A 560 -47.69 50.51 48.81
CA GLU A 560 -48.87 51.32 49.11
C GLU A 560 -48.68 51.97 50.47
N LEU A 561 -48.75 53.29 50.50
CA LEU A 561 -48.73 54.07 51.75
C LEU A 561 -50.09 54.78 51.89
N GLU A 562 -50.74 54.57 53.01
CA GLU A 562 -51.93 55.38 53.31
C GLU A 562 -51.55 56.85 53.39
N PRO A 563 -52.33 57.74 52.73
CA PRO A 563 -51.97 59.17 52.64
C PRO A 563 -51.89 59.88 53.98
N SER A 564 -52.36 59.25 55.04
CA SER A 564 -52.35 59.81 56.42
C SER A 564 -51.04 59.52 57.18
N ILE A 565 -50.15 58.72 56.68
CA ILE A 565 -48.85 58.35 57.30
C ILE A 565 -47.72 59.02 56.51
N THR A 566 -47.36 60.25 56.97
CA THR A 566 -46.34 61.05 56.28
C THR A 566 -44.92 60.86 56.82
N ASP A 567 -44.74 60.25 57.98
CA ASP A 567 -43.45 60.06 58.60
C ASP A 567 -43.26 58.58 59.01
N LEU A 568 -42.59 57.78 58.16
CA LEU A 568 -42.08 56.50 58.60
C LEU A 568 -40.57 56.67 58.89
N VAL A 569 -40.25 56.77 60.18
CA VAL A 569 -38.84 56.70 60.62
C VAL A 569 -38.46 55.24 60.73
N ILE A 570 -37.58 54.79 59.92
CA ILE A 570 -36.97 53.45 59.95
C ILE A 570 -35.67 53.54 60.74
#